data_6be56ace8d2f0babd559b13c9c4204cd
#
_entry.id   6be56ace8d2f0babd559b13c9c4204cd
#
_cell.length_a   1.000
_cell.length_b   1.000
_cell.length_c   1.000
_cell.angle_alpha   90.00
_cell.angle_beta   90.00
_cell.angle_gamma   90.00
#
_symmetry.space_group_name_H-M   'P 1'
#
loop_
_entity.id
_entity.type
_entity.pdbx_description
1 polymer ?
#
loop_
_entity_poly.entity_id
_entity_poly.type
_entity_poly.pdbx_seq_one_letter_code
_entity_poly.pdbx_strand_id
1 'polypeptide(L)'
;MELARKLNSYSKEYWDFSYYRNDNPLVRYPATMVAPMQACIIKEVILADSTIRNVLDPFSGSGTVLIEGQKLGLDVIGYDINPLAILLTRVQLEGIPKDCANTSIQQLYSRITMLNGNVAPLTFKNITKWFKPEIIQSLSLIRQAIIAEPNDQMRRFYWCCFSEAVKRYSNTRSSTFKLHMKDEQKIIATVDESIDFFKSHVSSQAKLLTKDNQNDRHISLECGDSKSLLKDLPDSSIDFICTSPPYGDNQTTVTYGQYSILPILWIDPKDLDLWCEELKETFSAIDSLSLGGRRNNIDSECYERYIHGISNEKAKKVVSFFSDYESVFSQLVRVLKQGKYMIFTLGNRRVDNHEVRFDQFNDDLAQKYGMELDSTITRNIIGKRMPSKVSKIENVGAVSSISTEYVKVYRRL
;
A
#
# COMPACT_ATOMS: atom_id res chain seq x y z
N MET A 1 1.43 -24.31 -18.34
CA MET A 1 0.30 -24.58 -19.31
C MET A 1 -1.05 -24.74 -18.63
N GLU A 2 -1.15 -25.40 -17.47
CA GLU A 2 -2.44 -25.62 -16.79
C GLU A 2 -3.00 -24.31 -16.17
N LEU A 3 -2.15 -23.55 -15.45
CA LEU A 3 -2.54 -22.27 -14.85
C LEU A 3 -3.04 -21.28 -15.90
N ALA A 4 -2.27 -21.06 -16.99
CA ALA A 4 -2.67 -20.16 -18.06
C ALA A 4 -4.01 -20.54 -18.69
N ARG A 5 -4.22 -21.86 -18.97
CA ARG A 5 -5.49 -22.36 -19.51
C ARG A 5 -6.65 -22.03 -18.57
N LYS A 6 -6.44 -22.20 -17.25
CA LYS A 6 -7.45 -21.92 -16.24
C LYS A 6 -7.76 -20.43 -16.15
N LEU A 7 -6.74 -19.59 -16.02
CA LEU A 7 -6.94 -18.13 -15.91
C LEU A 7 -7.60 -17.54 -17.17
N ASN A 8 -7.24 -18.05 -18.35
CA ASN A 8 -7.83 -17.62 -19.63
C ASN A 8 -9.22 -18.20 -19.90
N SER A 9 -9.70 -19.17 -19.10
CA SER A 9 -11.07 -19.71 -19.21
C SER A 9 -12.13 -18.79 -18.59
N TYR A 10 -11.73 -17.84 -17.76
CA TYR A 10 -12.63 -16.82 -17.22
C TYR A 10 -12.91 -15.75 -18.27
N SER A 11 -14.14 -15.21 -18.31
CA SER A 11 -14.47 -14.11 -19.23
C SER A 11 -13.70 -12.84 -18.83
N LYS A 12 -13.55 -11.92 -19.77
CA LYS A 12 -12.87 -10.63 -19.50
C LYS A 12 -13.58 -9.84 -18.41
N GLU A 13 -14.92 -9.84 -18.42
CA GLU A 13 -15.76 -9.12 -17.46
C GLU A 13 -15.65 -9.71 -16.04
N TYR A 14 -15.33 -11.01 -15.93
CA TYR A 14 -15.09 -11.65 -14.63
C TYR A 14 -13.99 -10.93 -13.87
N TRP A 15 -12.91 -10.57 -14.55
CA TRP A 15 -11.73 -9.94 -13.94
C TRP A 15 -11.95 -8.47 -13.53
N ASP A 16 -13.01 -7.83 -13.98
CA ASP A 16 -13.36 -6.46 -13.59
C ASP A 16 -13.84 -6.35 -12.14
N PHE A 17 -14.40 -7.43 -11.56
CA PHE A 17 -14.92 -7.47 -10.18
C PHE A 17 -15.78 -6.23 -9.86
N SER A 18 -16.67 -5.86 -10.76
CA SER A 18 -17.47 -4.62 -10.71
C SER A 18 -18.37 -4.50 -9.47
N TYR A 19 -18.69 -5.64 -8.86
CA TYR A 19 -19.50 -5.74 -7.64
C TYR A 19 -18.72 -5.49 -6.36
N TYR A 20 -17.37 -5.57 -6.40
CA TYR A 20 -16.56 -5.46 -5.19
C TYR A 20 -16.47 -4.02 -4.69
N ARG A 21 -16.73 -3.84 -3.40
CA ARG A 21 -16.53 -2.59 -2.66
C ARG A 21 -15.91 -2.94 -1.32
N ASN A 22 -14.93 -2.15 -0.92
CA ASN A 22 -14.41 -2.16 0.44
C ASN A 22 -14.97 -0.93 1.18
N ASP A 23 -16.17 -1.09 1.74
CA ASP A 23 -16.94 0.03 2.30
C ASP A 23 -16.51 0.39 3.72
N ASN A 24 -15.92 -0.55 4.46
CA ASN A 24 -15.49 -0.34 5.85
C ASN A 24 -14.05 -0.82 6.08
N PRO A 25 -13.03 -0.23 5.45
CA PRO A 25 -11.64 -0.61 5.67
C PRO A 25 -11.15 -0.15 7.05
N LEU A 26 -10.20 -0.89 7.64
CA LEU A 26 -9.51 -0.50 8.88
C LEU A 26 -8.85 0.88 8.73
N VAL A 27 -8.14 1.07 7.64
CA VAL A 27 -7.61 2.36 7.18
C VAL A 27 -7.86 2.47 5.68
N ARG A 28 -8.36 3.60 5.22
CA ARG A 28 -8.50 3.89 3.78
C ARG A 28 -7.12 4.13 3.20
N TYR A 29 -6.50 3.10 2.67
CA TYR A 29 -5.18 3.18 2.03
C TYR A 29 -5.34 3.37 0.50
N PRO A 30 -4.47 4.19 -0.16
CA PRO A 30 -4.58 4.41 -1.61
C PRO A 30 -4.16 3.20 -2.42
N ALA A 31 -4.70 3.08 -3.63
CA ALA A 31 -4.31 2.11 -4.65
C ALA A 31 -4.30 0.64 -4.16
N THR A 32 -5.29 0.26 -3.35
CA THR A 32 -5.44 -1.13 -2.90
C THR A 32 -5.84 -2.05 -4.05
N MET A 33 -5.23 -3.23 -4.11
CA MET A 33 -5.65 -4.28 -5.04
C MET A 33 -7.06 -4.80 -4.72
N VAL A 34 -7.68 -5.44 -5.69
CA VAL A 34 -9.02 -6.03 -5.56
C VAL A 34 -8.89 -7.39 -4.87
N ALA A 35 -9.29 -7.48 -3.61
CA ALA A 35 -9.09 -8.67 -2.78
C ALA A 35 -9.66 -9.97 -3.39
N PRO A 36 -10.92 -10.03 -3.90
CA PRO A 36 -11.43 -11.25 -4.52
C PRO A 36 -10.67 -11.65 -5.79
N MET A 37 -10.08 -10.70 -6.52
CA MET A 37 -9.20 -11.00 -7.65
C MET A 37 -7.93 -11.71 -7.18
N GLN A 38 -7.29 -11.18 -6.15
CA GLN A 38 -6.06 -11.77 -5.60
C GLN A 38 -6.35 -13.16 -5.00
N ALA A 39 -7.44 -13.31 -4.28
CA ALA A 39 -7.88 -14.61 -3.76
C ALA A 39 -8.07 -15.65 -4.87
N CYS A 40 -8.72 -15.27 -5.99
CA CYS A 40 -8.89 -16.13 -7.16
C CYS A 40 -7.54 -16.53 -7.76
N ILE A 41 -6.66 -15.56 -8.02
CA ILE A 41 -5.34 -15.80 -8.61
C ILE A 41 -4.51 -16.74 -7.73
N ILE A 42 -4.39 -16.45 -6.43
CA ILE A 42 -3.62 -17.25 -5.48
C ILE A 42 -4.18 -18.68 -5.41
N LYS A 43 -5.49 -18.81 -5.35
CA LYS A 43 -6.16 -20.13 -5.35
C LYS A 43 -5.82 -20.95 -6.60
N GLU A 44 -5.89 -20.36 -7.78
CA GLU A 44 -5.57 -21.05 -9.04
C GLU A 44 -4.09 -21.44 -9.12
N VAL A 45 -3.19 -20.62 -8.57
CA VAL A 45 -1.75 -20.96 -8.45
C VAL A 45 -1.55 -22.18 -7.53
N ILE A 46 -2.19 -22.21 -6.35
CA ILE A 46 -2.09 -23.34 -5.42
C ILE A 46 -2.68 -24.63 -6.04
N LEU A 47 -3.76 -24.51 -6.81
CA LEU A 47 -4.36 -25.65 -7.49
C LEU A 47 -3.48 -26.18 -8.63
N ALA A 48 -2.79 -25.32 -9.34
CA ALA A 48 -1.85 -25.69 -10.40
C ALA A 48 -0.53 -26.27 -9.85
N ASP A 49 -0.13 -25.86 -8.64
CA ASP A 49 1.07 -26.34 -7.98
C ASP A 49 0.85 -26.46 -6.46
N SER A 50 0.50 -27.66 -6.02
CA SER A 50 0.25 -27.98 -4.61
C SER A 50 1.49 -27.91 -3.72
N THR A 51 2.67 -27.63 -4.25
CA THR A 51 3.91 -27.47 -3.47
C THR A 51 4.16 -26.05 -2.99
N ILE A 52 3.32 -25.09 -3.38
CA ILE A 52 3.39 -23.69 -2.92
C ILE A 52 3.10 -23.63 -1.42
N ARG A 53 4.00 -23.02 -0.65
CA ARG A 53 3.90 -22.86 0.82
C ARG A 53 4.00 -21.41 1.26
N ASN A 54 4.73 -20.58 0.52
CA ASN A 54 4.89 -19.16 0.85
C ASN A 54 4.59 -18.26 -0.33
N VAL A 55 4.19 -17.03 -0.01
CA VAL A 55 4.01 -15.93 -0.98
C VAL A 55 4.78 -14.70 -0.53
N LEU A 56 5.47 -14.06 -1.48
CA LEU A 56 6.15 -12.79 -1.30
C LEU A 56 5.41 -11.67 -2.04
N ASP A 57 5.16 -10.56 -1.33
CA ASP A 57 4.75 -9.27 -1.91
C ASP A 57 5.75 -8.18 -1.49
N PRO A 58 6.68 -7.77 -2.38
CA PRO A 58 7.71 -6.78 -2.06
C PRO A 58 7.21 -5.33 -2.12
N PHE A 59 5.94 -5.11 -2.42
CA PHE A 59 5.26 -3.80 -2.45
C PHE A 59 3.89 -3.94 -1.79
N SER A 60 3.87 -4.46 -0.55
CA SER A 60 2.68 -5.01 0.08
C SER A 60 1.54 -4.00 0.31
N GLY A 61 1.86 -2.72 0.42
CA GLY A 61 0.86 -1.66 0.65
C GLY A 61 -0.06 -1.99 1.82
N SER A 62 -1.36 -2.10 1.54
CA SER A 62 -2.37 -2.50 2.54
C SER A 62 -2.44 -4.01 2.81
N GLY A 63 -1.53 -4.81 2.24
CA GLY A 63 -1.41 -6.24 2.52
C GLY A 63 -2.40 -7.15 1.81
N THR A 64 -3.08 -6.71 0.76
CA THR A 64 -4.15 -7.50 0.12
C THR A 64 -3.70 -8.90 -0.30
N VAL A 65 -2.55 -9.03 -0.96
CA VAL A 65 -1.99 -10.33 -1.38
C VAL A 65 -1.69 -11.21 -0.16
N LEU A 66 -1.07 -10.63 0.86
CA LEU A 66 -0.64 -11.35 2.05
C LEU A 66 -1.85 -11.85 2.85
N ILE A 67 -2.89 -11.01 2.99
CA ILE A 67 -4.13 -11.37 3.69
C ILE A 67 -4.84 -12.52 2.96
N GLU A 68 -4.97 -12.43 1.64
CA GLU A 68 -5.62 -13.50 0.87
C GLU A 68 -4.74 -14.77 0.82
N GLY A 69 -3.42 -14.64 0.75
CA GLY A 69 -2.47 -15.75 0.86
C GLY A 69 -2.58 -16.47 2.21
N GLN A 70 -2.61 -15.73 3.32
CA GLN A 70 -2.78 -16.28 4.66
C GLN A 70 -4.11 -17.04 4.82
N LYS A 71 -5.23 -16.49 4.32
CA LYS A 71 -6.54 -17.15 4.31
C LYS A 71 -6.52 -18.49 3.55
N LEU A 72 -5.69 -18.59 2.52
CA LEU A 72 -5.51 -19.79 1.71
C LEU A 72 -4.41 -20.72 2.25
N GLY A 73 -3.88 -20.44 3.44
CA GLY A 73 -2.96 -21.30 4.16
C GLY A 73 -1.49 -21.15 3.75
N LEU A 74 -1.08 -20.02 3.19
CA LEU A 74 0.31 -19.72 2.88
C LEU A 74 1.00 -18.99 4.04
N ASP A 75 2.29 -19.21 4.20
CA ASP A 75 3.20 -18.32 4.89
C ASP A 75 3.37 -17.05 4.05
N VAL A 76 3.44 -15.90 4.70
CA VAL A 76 3.42 -14.62 4.00
C VAL A 76 4.66 -13.77 4.31
N ILE A 77 5.26 -13.23 3.27
CA ILE A 77 6.43 -12.37 3.35
C ILE A 77 6.08 -11.05 2.64
N GLY A 78 6.19 -9.94 3.34
CA GLY A 78 5.81 -8.64 2.80
C GLY A 78 6.78 -7.53 3.14
N TYR A 79 7.04 -6.68 2.14
CA TYR A 79 7.88 -5.50 2.30
C TYR A 79 7.11 -4.25 1.84
N ASP A 80 7.30 -3.16 2.54
CA ASP A 80 6.86 -1.84 2.08
C ASP A 80 7.76 -0.75 2.67
N ILE A 81 7.98 0.29 1.91
CA ILE A 81 8.78 1.44 2.33
C ILE A 81 8.04 2.34 3.34
N ASN A 82 6.70 2.20 3.41
CA ASN A 82 5.82 3.05 4.21
C ASN A 82 5.49 2.39 5.56
N PRO A 83 5.95 2.95 6.70
CA PRO A 83 5.65 2.40 8.03
C PRO A 83 4.16 2.24 8.33
N LEU A 84 3.31 3.14 7.80
CA LEU A 84 1.86 3.03 7.99
C LEU A 84 1.28 1.82 7.24
N ALA A 85 1.82 1.48 6.07
CA ALA A 85 1.42 0.31 5.31
C ALA A 85 1.76 -0.98 6.07
N ILE A 86 2.97 -1.08 6.61
CA ILE A 86 3.42 -2.22 7.41
C ILE A 86 2.58 -2.36 8.69
N LEU A 87 2.31 -1.26 9.40
CA LEU A 87 1.45 -1.27 10.58
C LEU A 87 0.05 -1.79 10.24
N LEU A 88 -0.56 -1.27 9.16
CA LEU A 88 -1.88 -1.68 8.70
C LEU A 88 -1.92 -3.17 8.31
N THR A 89 -0.95 -3.62 7.54
CA THR A 89 -0.83 -5.01 7.08
C THR A 89 -0.64 -5.96 8.24
N ARG A 90 0.23 -5.62 9.21
CA ARG A 90 0.48 -6.40 10.41
C ARG A 90 -0.81 -6.61 11.22
N VAL A 91 -1.55 -5.54 11.47
CA VAL A 91 -2.82 -5.62 12.24
C VAL A 91 -3.85 -6.49 11.52
N GLN A 92 -3.93 -6.44 10.20
CA GLN A 92 -4.87 -7.26 9.44
C GLN A 92 -4.48 -8.75 9.42
N LEU A 93 -3.19 -9.06 9.35
CA LEU A 93 -2.67 -10.43 9.37
C LEU A 93 -2.74 -11.04 10.77
N GLU A 94 -2.31 -10.34 11.80
CA GLU A 94 -2.35 -10.80 13.18
C GLU A 94 -3.78 -10.84 13.73
N GLY A 95 -4.65 -9.91 13.28
CA GLY A 95 -5.96 -9.68 13.90
C GLY A 95 -5.82 -9.05 15.28
N ILE A 96 -6.85 -9.22 16.14
CA ILE A 96 -6.83 -8.85 17.56
C ILE A 96 -7.20 -10.06 18.41
N PRO A 97 -6.59 -10.21 19.61
CA PRO A 97 -6.79 -11.39 20.44
C PRO A 97 -8.18 -11.37 21.05
N LYS A 98 -8.95 -12.46 20.86
CA LYS A 98 -10.34 -12.60 21.34
C LYS A 98 -10.46 -12.46 22.85
N ASP A 99 -9.50 -13.03 23.58
CA ASP A 99 -9.56 -13.18 25.04
C ASP A 99 -9.48 -11.83 25.78
N CYS A 100 -8.76 -10.83 25.23
CA CYS A 100 -8.56 -9.55 25.87
C CYS A 100 -9.18 -8.35 25.14
N ALA A 101 -9.66 -8.53 23.92
CA ALA A 101 -10.12 -7.43 23.07
C ALA A 101 -11.18 -6.57 23.76
N ASN A 102 -12.25 -7.17 24.27
CA ASN A 102 -13.33 -6.43 24.92
C ASN A 102 -12.87 -5.69 26.18
N THR A 103 -12.06 -6.34 27.01
CA THR A 103 -11.52 -5.72 28.24
C THR A 103 -10.60 -4.57 27.92
N SER A 104 -9.68 -4.73 26.96
CA SER A 104 -8.77 -3.67 26.51
C SER A 104 -9.53 -2.48 25.93
N ILE A 105 -10.56 -2.71 25.12
CA ILE A 105 -11.40 -1.65 24.55
C ILE A 105 -12.12 -0.85 25.65
N GLN A 106 -12.69 -1.52 26.65
CA GLN A 106 -13.34 -0.85 27.77
C GLN A 106 -12.34 -0.04 28.59
N GLN A 107 -11.14 -0.58 28.83
CA GLN A 107 -10.07 0.14 29.51
C GLN A 107 -9.60 1.35 28.70
N LEU A 108 -9.46 1.24 27.37
CA LEU A 108 -9.14 2.38 26.51
C LEU A 108 -10.19 3.50 26.65
N TYR A 109 -11.48 3.16 26.60
CA TYR A 109 -12.55 4.16 26.73
C TYR A 109 -12.57 4.80 28.12
N SER A 110 -12.31 4.02 29.16
CA SER A 110 -12.16 4.52 30.51
C SER A 110 -10.98 5.48 30.66
N ARG A 111 -9.81 5.13 30.08
CA ARG A 111 -8.63 6.02 30.06
C ARG A 111 -8.94 7.35 29.36
N ILE A 112 -9.60 7.31 28.19
CA ILE A 112 -10.01 8.53 27.48
C ILE A 112 -10.90 9.40 28.37
N THR A 113 -11.85 8.83 29.10
CA THR A 113 -12.74 9.57 29.97
C THR A 113 -12.02 10.14 31.19
N MET A 114 -11.13 9.36 31.83
CA MET A 114 -10.39 9.76 33.02
C MET A 114 -9.39 10.88 32.77
N LEU A 115 -8.79 10.93 31.59
CA LEU A 115 -7.86 12.00 31.20
C LEU A 115 -8.54 13.36 31.13
N ASN A 116 -9.84 13.42 30.85
CA ASN A 116 -10.73 14.60 30.98
C ASN A 116 -10.10 15.94 30.55
N GLY A 117 -9.37 15.94 29.41
CA GLY A 117 -8.72 17.14 28.91
C GLY A 117 -7.36 17.49 29.54
N ASN A 118 -6.93 16.81 30.61
CA ASN A 118 -5.65 17.04 31.29
C ASN A 118 -4.46 16.38 30.59
N VAL A 119 -4.31 16.63 29.29
CA VAL A 119 -3.19 16.14 28.49
C VAL A 119 -2.56 17.31 27.78
N ALA A 120 -1.23 17.39 27.84
CA ALA A 120 -0.50 18.37 27.05
C ALA A 120 -0.70 18.08 25.54
N PRO A 121 -1.15 19.08 24.77
CA PRO A 121 -1.33 18.90 23.34
C PRO A 121 -0.03 18.48 22.65
N LEU A 122 -0.12 17.50 21.74
CA LEU A 122 1.01 17.16 20.89
C LEU A 122 1.40 18.36 20.04
N THR A 123 2.69 18.54 19.85
CA THR A 123 3.24 19.60 18.99
C THR A 123 4.17 19.02 17.93
N PHE A 124 4.00 19.45 16.69
CA PHE A 124 4.91 19.23 15.58
C PHE A 124 4.81 20.37 14.57
N LYS A 125 5.74 20.46 13.66
CA LYS A 125 5.79 21.53 12.66
C LYS A 125 4.49 21.62 11.87
N ASN A 126 3.87 22.80 11.84
CA ASN A 126 2.62 23.10 11.11
C ASN A 126 1.37 22.35 11.63
N ILE A 127 1.33 21.86 12.86
CA ILE A 127 0.15 21.16 13.40
C ILE A 127 -1.11 22.03 13.30
N THR A 128 -1.02 23.31 13.64
CA THR A 128 -2.15 24.27 13.58
C THR A 128 -2.63 24.59 12.16
N LYS A 129 -1.80 24.34 11.14
CA LYS A 129 -2.23 24.37 9.74
C LYS A 129 -3.17 23.20 9.42
N TRP A 130 -2.86 22.03 9.96
CA TRP A 130 -3.53 20.79 9.60
C TRP A 130 -4.68 20.41 10.53
N PHE A 131 -4.78 21.00 11.72
CA PHE A 131 -5.82 20.70 12.70
C PHE A 131 -6.27 21.96 13.43
N LYS A 132 -7.56 22.00 13.79
CA LYS A 132 -8.11 23.01 14.70
C LYS A 132 -7.64 22.74 16.13
N PRO A 133 -7.53 23.78 16.99
CA PRO A 133 -7.04 23.61 18.37
C PRO A 133 -7.84 22.58 19.20
N GLU A 134 -9.17 22.58 19.11
CA GLU A 134 -10.03 21.62 19.78
C GLU A 134 -9.76 20.18 19.32
N ILE A 135 -9.54 19.97 18.02
CA ILE A 135 -9.21 18.66 17.45
C ILE A 135 -7.81 18.21 17.89
N ILE A 136 -6.84 19.12 17.99
CA ILE A 136 -5.50 18.81 18.51
C ILE A 136 -5.62 18.28 19.94
N GLN A 137 -6.45 18.93 20.78
CA GLN A 137 -6.67 18.50 22.16
C GLN A 137 -7.29 17.10 22.23
N SER A 138 -8.37 16.86 21.49
CA SER A 138 -9.06 15.56 21.47
C SER A 138 -8.20 14.43 20.93
N LEU A 139 -7.45 14.66 19.84
CA LEU A 139 -6.52 13.69 19.30
C LEU A 139 -5.33 13.41 20.24
N SER A 140 -4.82 14.43 20.96
CA SER A 140 -3.77 14.25 21.96
C SER A 140 -4.23 13.38 23.14
N LEU A 141 -5.48 13.53 23.54
CA LEU A 141 -6.11 12.74 24.57
C LEU A 141 -6.25 11.27 24.14
N ILE A 142 -6.76 11.00 22.92
CA ILE A 142 -6.83 9.66 22.36
C ILE A 142 -5.42 9.05 22.28
N ARG A 143 -4.45 9.80 21.76
CA ARG A 143 -3.03 9.37 21.66
C ARG A 143 -2.47 8.92 23.01
N GLN A 144 -2.66 9.71 24.06
CA GLN A 144 -2.17 9.39 25.40
C GLN A 144 -2.81 8.11 25.95
N ALA A 145 -4.12 7.92 25.71
CA ALA A 145 -4.82 6.71 26.10
C ALA A 145 -4.32 5.46 25.37
N ILE A 146 -3.93 5.59 24.09
CA ILE A 146 -3.34 4.49 23.29
C ILE A 146 -1.94 4.16 23.81
N ILE A 147 -1.08 5.14 24.08
CA ILE A 147 0.28 4.91 24.62
C ILE A 147 0.25 4.12 25.93
N ALA A 148 -0.79 4.31 26.75
CA ALA A 148 -0.96 3.60 27.99
C ALA A 148 -1.49 2.15 27.84
N GLU A 149 -1.72 1.68 26.61
CA GLU A 149 -2.13 0.30 26.37
C GLU A 149 -0.92 -0.64 26.47
N PRO A 150 -0.94 -1.62 27.43
CA PRO A 150 0.20 -2.50 27.63
C PRO A 150 0.32 -3.62 26.58
N ASN A 151 -0.81 -3.99 25.94
CA ASN A 151 -0.80 -5.03 24.93
C ASN A 151 -0.42 -4.44 23.55
N ASP A 152 0.73 -4.83 23.03
CA ASP A 152 1.29 -4.30 21.77
C ASP A 152 0.37 -4.54 20.56
N GLN A 153 -0.28 -5.69 20.49
CA GLN A 153 -1.17 -6.02 19.38
C GLN A 153 -2.43 -5.15 19.40
N MET A 154 -3.01 -4.93 20.58
CA MET A 154 -4.13 -4.00 20.77
C MET A 154 -3.70 -2.55 20.52
N ARG A 155 -2.51 -2.15 20.96
CA ARG A 155 -1.98 -0.80 20.73
C ARG A 155 -1.79 -0.52 19.24
N ARG A 156 -1.23 -1.48 18.47
CA ARG A 156 -1.14 -1.37 17.00
C ARG A 156 -2.50 -1.25 16.33
N PHE A 157 -3.47 -2.03 16.77
CA PHE A 157 -4.86 -1.94 16.29
C PHE A 157 -5.46 -0.54 16.55
N TYR A 158 -5.27 0.00 17.74
CA TYR A 158 -5.75 1.34 18.07
C TYR A 158 -5.08 2.42 17.23
N TRP A 159 -3.79 2.30 16.93
CA TRP A 159 -3.10 3.22 16.03
C TRP A 159 -3.68 3.20 14.61
N CYS A 160 -4.06 2.07 14.10
CA CYS A 160 -4.75 1.98 12.81
C CYS A 160 -6.09 2.72 12.85
N CYS A 161 -6.93 2.45 13.85
CA CYS A 161 -8.20 3.15 14.02
C CYS A 161 -8.02 4.67 14.23
N PHE A 162 -7.00 5.05 14.98
CA PHE A 162 -6.64 6.45 15.23
C PHE A 162 -6.17 7.15 13.95
N SER A 163 -5.43 6.48 13.08
CA SER A 163 -5.00 7.01 11.79
C SER A 163 -6.18 7.45 10.92
N GLU A 164 -7.30 6.72 10.96
CA GLU A 164 -8.52 7.10 10.23
C GLU A 164 -9.18 8.34 10.87
N ALA A 165 -9.19 8.45 12.20
CA ALA A 165 -9.66 9.64 12.90
C ALA A 165 -8.79 10.88 12.59
N VAL A 166 -7.46 10.74 12.64
CA VAL A 166 -6.51 11.81 12.28
C VAL A 166 -6.80 12.32 10.86
N LYS A 167 -6.98 11.44 9.89
CA LYS A 167 -7.26 11.83 8.50
C LYS A 167 -8.62 12.49 8.35
N ARG A 168 -9.66 11.96 8.97
CA ARG A 168 -11.02 12.47 8.89
C ARG A 168 -11.13 13.89 9.42
N TYR A 169 -10.52 14.17 10.57
CA TYR A 169 -10.62 15.46 11.27
C TYR A 169 -9.49 16.44 10.91
N SER A 170 -8.57 16.06 10.04
CA SER A 170 -7.57 16.99 9.50
C SER A 170 -8.20 18.02 8.56
N ASN A 171 -7.51 19.14 8.37
CA ASN A 171 -7.86 20.18 7.40
C ASN A 171 -7.51 19.77 5.94
N THR A 172 -7.24 18.48 5.68
CA THR A 172 -6.89 17.99 4.35
C THR A 172 -8.13 17.56 3.57
N ARG A 173 -8.09 17.72 2.25
CA ARG A 173 -9.15 17.24 1.34
C ARG A 173 -9.15 15.71 1.32
N SER A 174 -10.33 15.09 1.42
CA SER A 174 -10.50 13.64 1.29
C SER A 174 -10.60 13.15 -0.16
N SER A 175 -10.72 14.08 -1.13
CA SER A 175 -10.88 13.77 -2.56
C SER A 175 -9.56 13.50 -3.29
N THR A 176 -8.41 13.68 -2.63
CA THR A 176 -7.08 13.49 -3.21
C THR A 176 -6.16 12.77 -2.23
N PHE A 177 -5.17 12.07 -2.76
CA PHE A 177 -4.10 11.47 -1.95
C PHE A 177 -2.97 12.46 -1.60
N LYS A 178 -2.96 13.64 -2.25
CA LYS A 178 -2.02 14.71 -1.93
C LYS A 178 -2.47 15.51 -0.72
N LEU A 179 -1.51 16.06 -0.01
CA LEU A 179 -1.74 16.90 1.17
C LEU A 179 -2.18 18.31 0.75
N HIS A 180 -3.47 18.48 0.47
CA HIS A 180 -4.08 19.75 0.12
C HIS A 180 -5.08 20.19 1.19
N MET A 181 -5.08 21.48 1.54
CA MET A 181 -6.03 22.02 2.49
C MET A 181 -7.46 22.02 1.92
N LYS A 182 -8.43 21.81 2.80
CA LYS A 182 -9.84 22.11 2.56
C LYS A 182 -10.05 23.61 2.37
N ASP A 183 -11.14 23.98 1.75
CA ASP A 183 -11.58 25.37 1.70
C ASP A 183 -11.91 25.85 3.12
N GLU A 184 -11.64 27.12 3.41
CA GLU A 184 -11.77 27.71 4.75
C GLU A 184 -13.16 27.48 5.37
N GLN A 185 -14.22 27.66 4.59
CA GLN A 185 -15.59 27.41 5.04
C GLN A 185 -15.80 25.98 5.53
N LYS A 186 -15.20 24.99 4.88
CA LYS A 186 -15.27 23.59 5.28
C LYS A 186 -14.45 23.32 6.55
N ILE A 187 -13.33 24.04 6.73
CA ILE A 187 -12.53 23.95 7.95
C ILE A 187 -13.34 24.51 9.13
N ILE A 188 -13.92 25.69 8.97
CA ILE A 188 -14.75 26.35 10.01
C ILE A 188 -15.93 25.45 10.41
N ALA A 189 -16.62 24.89 9.40
CA ALA A 189 -17.80 24.02 9.61
C ALA A 189 -17.47 22.65 10.23
N THR A 190 -16.19 22.28 10.33
CA THR A 190 -15.82 21.00 10.95
C THR A 190 -16.05 21.05 12.46
N VAL A 191 -16.95 20.23 12.97
CA VAL A 191 -17.18 20.02 14.41
C VAL A 191 -16.27 18.91 14.90
N ASP A 192 -15.76 19.05 16.12
CA ASP A 192 -14.94 17.99 16.73
C ASP A 192 -15.80 16.87 17.31
N GLU A 193 -15.87 15.77 16.59
CA GLU A 193 -16.47 14.50 17.01
C GLU A 193 -15.41 13.38 16.96
N SER A 194 -14.12 13.75 17.05
CA SER A 194 -13.01 12.81 16.80
C SER A 194 -12.97 11.66 17.82
N ILE A 195 -13.33 11.90 19.07
CA ILE A 195 -13.38 10.87 20.12
C ILE A 195 -14.50 9.87 19.83
N ASP A 196 -15.70 10.35 19.52
CA ASP A 196 -16.85 9.47 19.25
C ASP A 196 -16.67 8.66 17.97
N PHE A 197 -16.14 9.30 16.92
CA PHE A 197 -15.75 8.62 15.71
C PHE A 197 -14.71 7.53 16.00
N PHE A 198 -13.65 7.84 16.73
CA PHE A 198 -12.61 6.88 17.07
C PHE A 198 -13.18 5.67 17.83
N LYS A 199 -13.99 5.90 18.88
CA LYS A 199 -14.65 4.83 19.64
C LYS A 199 -15.55 3.97 18.77
N SER A 200 -16.36 4.58 17.91
CA SER A 200 -17.23 3.88 16.98
C SER A 200 -16.44 3.04 15.99
N HIS A 201 -15.34 3.60 15.43
CA HIS A 201 -14.48 2.89 14.49
C HIS A 201 -13.75 1.71 15.15
N VAL A 202 -13.19 1.89 16.36
CA VAL A 202 -12.62 0.79 17.16
C VAL A 202 -13.63 -0.34 17.36
N SER A 203 -14.85 -0.01 17.81
CA SER A 203 -15.90 -1.01 18.04
C SER A 203 -16.32 -1.75 16.76
N SER A 204 -16.39 -1.05 15.62
CA SER A 204 -16.72 -1.64 14.32
C SER A 204 -15.63 -2.56 13.81
N GLN A 205 -14.37 -2.11 13.86
CA GLN A 205 -13.23 -2.86 13.34
C GLN A 205 -12.87 -4.06 14.21
N ALA A 206 -13.06 -3.95 15.54
CA ALA A 206 -12.84 -5.06 16.46
C ALA A 206 -13.70 -6.28 16.09
N LYS A 207 -14.96 -6.07 15.70
CA LYS A 207 -15.86 -7.17 15.26
C LYS A 207 -15.35 -7.90 14.02
N LEU A 208 -14.61 -7.22 13.15
CA LEU A 208 -14.09 -7.78 11.89
C LEU A 208 -12.73 -8.46 12.08
N LEU A 209 -11.92 -7.98 13.03
CA LEU A 209 -10.52 -8.39 13.18
C LEU A 209 -10.29 -9.34 14.35
N THR A 210 -11.32 -9.58 15.21
CA THR A 210 -11.20 -10.59 16.28
C THR A 210 -11.02 -11.96 15.67
N LYS A 211 -9.90 -12.62 15.99
CA LYS A 211 -9.57 -13.97 15.53
C LYS A 211 -9.34 -14.88 16.71
N ASP A 212 -9.70 -16.14 16.59
CA ASP A 212 -9.20 -17.18 17.45
C ASP A 212 -7.70 -17.40 17.13
N ASN A 213 -6.85 -17.52 18.14
CA ASN A 213 -5.37 -17.60 18.06
C ASN A 213 -4.82 -18.85 17.32
N GLN A 214 -5.50 -19.35 16.29
CA GLN A 214 -5.17 -20.63 15.64
C GLN A 214 -4.52 -20.47 14.26
N ASN A 215 -4.04 -19.27 13.88
CA ASN A 215 -3.38 -19.14 12.58
C ASN A 215 -1.85 -19.32 12.75
N ASP A 216 -1.39 -20.57 12.69
CA ASP A 216 0.03 -20.98 12.84
C ASP A 216 0.89 -20.60 11.61
N ARG A 217 0.40 -19.74 10.72
CA ARG A 217 1.15 -19.34 9.52
C ARG A 217 2.19 -18.29 9.85
N HIS A 218 3.38 -18.51 9.31
CA HIS A 218 4.48 -17.58 9.49
C HIS A 218 4.19 -16.25 8.77
N ILE A 219 4.37 -15.15 9.49
CA ILE A 219 4.22 -13.78 9.01
C ILE A 219 5.59 -13.10 9.11
N SER A 220 6.18 -12.74 7.98
CA SER A 220 7.40 -11.92 7.91
C SER A 220 7.06 -10.60 7.25
N LEU A 221 7.08 -9.52 8.03
CA LEU A 221 6.82 -8.17 7.53
C LEU A 221 7.98 -7.26 7.90
N GLU A 222 8.54 -6.61 6.89
CA GLU A 222 9.65 -5.66 7.08
C GLU A 222 9.36 -4.32 6.41
N CYS A 223 9.64 -3.24 7.14
CA CYS A 223 9.56 -1.89 6.62
C CYS A 223 10.92 -1.50 6.04
N GLY A 224 10.96 -1.16 4.74
CA GLY A 224 12.22 -0.78 4.11
C GLY A 224 12.19 -0.76 2.60
N ASP A 225 13.35 -0.46 2.03
CA ASP A 225 13.55 -0.50 0.59
C ASP A 225 13.65 -1.94 0.09
N SER A 226 12.71 -2.36 -0.72
CA SER A 226 12.64 -3.72 -1.31
C SER A 226 13.92 -4.11 -2.07
N LYS A 227 14.66 -3.13 -2.66
CA LYS A 227 15.96 -3.40 -3.29
C LYS A 227 17.00 -3.94 -2.30
N SER A 228 16.92 -3.48 -1.05
CA SER A 228 17.82 -3.91 0.02
C SER A 228 17.33 -5.18 0.68
N LEU A 229 16.06 -5.23 1.08
CA LEU A 229 15.48 -6.36 1.81
C LEU A 229 15.50 -7.67 0.98
N LEU A 230 15.28 -7.59 -0.32
CA LEU A 230 15.35 -8.76 -1.18
C LEU A 230 16.74 -9.41 -1.21
N LYS A 231 17.83 -8.66 -0.98
CA LYS A 231 19.19 -9.20 -0.97
C LYS A 231 19.44 -10.15 0.21
N ASP A 232 18.70 -9.96 1.29
CA ASP A 232 18.83 -10.77 2.50
C ASP A 232 18.11 -12.12 2.38
N LEU A 233 17.22 -12.27 1.39
CA LEU A 233 16.58 -13.55 1.10
C LEU A 233 17.53 -14.49 0.35
N PRO A 234 17.58 -15.78 0.73
CA PRO A 234 18.34 -16.79 0.01
C PRO A 234 17.86 -16.98 -1.44
N ASP A 235 18.77 -17.39 -2.32
CA ASP A 235 18.42 -17.78 -3.68
C ASP A 235 17.40 -18.93 -3.68
N SER A 236 16.42 -18.88 -4.58
CA SER A 236 15.42 -19.94 -4.75
C SER A 236 14.71 -20.34 -3.42
N SER A 237 14.36 -19.35 -2.57
CA SER A 237 13.68 -19.56 -1.29
C SER A 237 12.16 -19.34 -1.36
N ILE A 238 11.68 -18.64 -2.38
CA ILE A 238 10.29 -18.23 -2.53
C ILE A 238 9.54 -19.15 -3.50
N ASP A 239 8.37 -19.64 -3.08
CA ASP A 239 7.50 -20.50 -3.90
C ASP A 239 6.61 -19.70 -4.85
N PHE A 240 6.19 -18.50 -4.47
CA PHE A 240 5.27 -17.69 -5.25
C PHE A 240 5.49 -16.21 -4.98
N ILE A 241 5.49 -15.39 -6.02
CA ILE A 241 5.51 -13.93 -5.93
C ILE A 241 4.24 -13.39 -6.55
N CYS A 242 3.52 -12.55 -5.80
CA CYS A 242 2.35 -11.84 -6.29
C CYS A 242 2.39 -10.40 -5.78
N THR A 243 2.33 -9.42 -6.69
CA THR A 243 2.53 -8.03 -6.30
C THR A 243 1.95 -7.03 -7.30
N SER A 244 1.79 -5.80 -6.84
CA SER A 244 1.49 -4.64 -7.69
C SER A 244 2.51 -3.54 -7.40
N PRO A 245 3.60 -3.46 -8.17
CA PRO A 245 4.60 -2.40 -7.98
C PRO A 245 3.99 -1.02 -8.26
N PRO A 246 4.61 0.07 -7.80
CA PRO A 246 4.25 1.41 -8.23
C PRO A 246 4.29 1.50 -9.76
N TYR A 247 3.31 2.18 -10.40
CA TYR A 247 3.27 2.34 -11.86
C TYR A 247 4.15 3.49 -12.38
N GLY A 248 5.02 4.00 -11.53
CA GLY A 248 5.96 5.08 -11.77
C GLY A 248 6.46 5.64 -10.43
N ASP A 249 7.31 6.66 -10.47
CA ASP A 249 7.79 7.29 -9.25
C ASP A 249 6.64 7.91 -8.44
N ASN A 250 6.71 7.82 -7.10
CA ASN A 250 5.63 8.25 -6.20
C ASN A 250 5.37 9.76 -6.25
N GLN A 251 6.33 10.58 -6.66
CA GLN A 251 6.13 12.03 -6.79
C GLN A 251 5.17 12.38 -7.92
N THR A 252 5.11 11.57 -8.96
CA THR A 252 4.28 11.82 -10.15
C THR A 252 3.04 10.93 -10.25
N THR A 253 2.95 9.87 -9.45
CA THR A 253 1.82 8.93 -9.42
C THR A 253 1.01 9.08 -8.13
N VAL A 254 1.12 8.13 -7.20
CA VAL A 254 0.47 8.16 -5.89
C VAL A 254 1.49 8.58 -4.85
N THR A 255 1.26 9.73 -4.21
CA THR A 255 2.14 10.26 -3.16
C THR A 255 1.83 9.60 -1.82
N TYR A 256 2.33 8.38 -1.62
CA TYR A 256 2.07 7.59 -0.40
C TYR A 256 2.60 8.29 0.86
N GLY A 257 3.74 8.97 0.76
CA GLY A 257 4.32 9.75 1.85
C GLY A 257 3.41 10.90 2.27
N GLN A 258 2.90 11.70 1.31
CA GLN A 258 1.95 12.77 1.63
C GLN A 258 0.64 12.23 2.22
N TYR A 259 0.19 11.07 1.77
CA TYR A 259 -1.00 10.44 2.30
C TYR A 259 -0.82 10.00 3.75
N SER A 260 0.34 9.46 4.11
CA SER A 260 0.63 8.84 5.40
C SER A 260 1.18 9.81 6.45
N ILE A 261 1.64 11.00 6.02
CA ILE A 261 2.42 11.93 6.85
C ILE A 261 1.68 12.32 8.14
N LEU A 262 0.40 12.67 8.07
CA LEU A 262 -0.33 13.12 9.25
C LEU A 262 -0.54 11.97 10.26
N PRO A 263 -1.03 10.77 9.89
CA PRO A 263 -1.05 9.64 10.81
C PRO A 263 0.31 9.34 11.45
N ILE A 264 1.39 9.28 10.66
CA ILE A 264 2.74 8.99 11.18
C ILE A 264 3.19 10.00 12.23
N LEU A 265 2.88 11.30 12.04
CA LEU A 265 3.18 12.36 13.01
C LEU A 265 2.46 12.19 14.35
N TRP A 266 1.28 11.60 14.33
CA TRP A 266 0.46 11.40 15.51
C TRP A 266 0.75 10.10 16.24
N ILE A 267 1.23 9.05 15.55
CA ILE A 267 1.59 7.77 16.15
C ILE A 267 2.86 7.91 17.00
N ASP A 268 2.98 7.12 18.06
CA ASP A 268 4.23 7.05 18.81
C ASP A 268 5.32 6.40 17.94
N PRO A 269 6.49 7.02 17.74
CA PRO A 269 7.56 6.45 16.94
C PRO A 269 8.00 5.04 17.38
N LYS A 270 7.78 4.67 18.63
CA LYS A 270 8.10 3.33 19.17
C LYS A 270 7.23 2.22 18.58
N ASP A 271 6.04 2.58 18.09
CA ASP A 271 5.08 1.65 17.52
C ASP A 271 5.09 1.66 15.98
N LEU A 272 6.06 2.36 15.37
CA LEU A 272 6.28 2.41 13.93
C LEU A 272 7.65 1.78 13.60
N ASP A 273 7.66 0.93 12.59
CA ASP A 273 8.88 0.35 12.05
C ASP A 273 9.62 1.41 11.19
N LEU A 274 10.27 2.38 11.85
CA LEU A 274 11.04 3.43 11.19
C LEU A 274 12.42 2.88 10.79
N TRP A 275 12.57 2.54 9.52
CA TRP A 275 13.75 1.85 9.00
C TRP A 275 14.95 2.76 8.64
N CYS A 276 14.75 4.08 8.59
CA CYS A 276 15.84 5.04 8.39
C CYS A 276 15.59 6.35 9.15
N GLU A 277 16.69 7.07 9.46
CA GLU A 277 16.61 8.35 10.19
C GLU A 277 15.87 9.44 9.44
N GLU A 278 15.93 9.45 8.09
CA GLU A 278 15.25 10.43 7.25
C GLU A 278 13.74 10.45 7.46
N LEU A 279 13.13 9.30 7.83
CA LEU A 279 11.70 9.22 8.16
C LEU A 279 11.34 9.93 9.47
N LYS A 280 12.30 10.15 10.37
CA LYS A 280 12.10 10.91 11.61
C LYS A 280 12.14 12.41 11.35
N GLU A 281 12.91 12.84 10.35
CA GLU A 281 13.11 14.25 10.03
C GLU A 281 12.11 14.78 9.03
N THR A 282 11.78 13.98 8.02
CA THR A 282 10.89 14.39 6.93
C THR A 282 10.02 13.25 6.43
N PHE A 283 8.71 13.48 6.47
CA PHE A 283 7.72 12.52 5.99
C PHE A 283 7.65 12.41 4.47
N SER A 284 8.22 13.39 3.76
CA SER A 284 8.39 13.28 2.31
C SER A 284 9.48 12.26 1.93
N ALA A 285 10.25 11.77 2.89
CA ALA A 285 11.26 10.74 2.67
C ALA A 285 10.67 9.47 2.03
N ILE A 286 9.45 9.05 2.41
CA ILE A 286 8.79 7.90 1.77
C ILE A 286 8.74 8.06 0.24
N ASP A 287 8.27 9.23 -0.25
CA ASP A 287 8.17 9.50 -1.68
C ASP A 287 9.54 9.70 -2.34
N SER A 288 10.53 10.19 -1.59
CA SER A 288 11.91 10.43 -2.07
C SER A 288 12.77 9.17 -2.10
N LEU A 289 12.49 8.22 -1.22
CA LEU A 289 13.23 6.96 -1.10
C LEU A 289 12.62 5.84 -1.95
N SER A 290 11.38 6.03 -2.45
CA SER A 290 10.71 5.06 -3.32
C SER A 290 11.39 4.91 -4.67
N LEU A 291 11.01 3.88 -5.43
CA LEU A 291 11.53 3.63 -6.78
C LEU A 291 11.51 4.89 -7.66
N GLY A 292 12.64 5.22 -8.27
CA GLY A 292 12.81 6.43 -9.08
C GLY A 292 12.85 7.74 -8.31
N GLY A 293 12.76 7.71 -6.99
CA GLY A 293 12.80 8.90 -6.15
C GLY A 293 14.20 9.53 -6.07
N ARG A 294 15.23 8.70 -5.98
CA ARG A 294 16.65 9.13 -6.05
C ARG A 294 17.12 9.07 -7.49
N ARG A 295 17.34 10.23 -8.10
CA ARG A 295 17.79 10.32 -9.50
C ARG A 295 19.29 10.06 -9.58
N ASN A 296 19.68 9.04 -10.31
CA ASN A 296 21.07 8.75 -10.67
C ASN A 296 21.30 9.14 -12.14
N ASN A 297 22.55 9.41 -12.52
CA ASN A 297 22.95 9.50 -13.93
C ASN A 297 22.96 8.08 -14.52
N ILE A 298 21.90 7.74 -15.23
CA ILE A 298 21.70 6.42 -15.84
C ILE A 298 21.74 6.62 -17.35
N ASP A 299 22.44 5.72 -18.04
CA ASP A 299 22.39 5.64 -19.50
C ASP A 299 20.96 5.37 -19.95
N SER A 300 20.44 6.25 -20.80
CA SER A 300 19.06 6.18 -21.30
C SER A 300 18.90 5.32 -22.56
N GLU A 301 20.00 4.89 -23.22
CA GLU A 301 19.94 4.17 -24.48
C GLU A 301 19.10 2.88 -24.37
N CYS A 302 19.27 2.13 -23.27
CA CYS A 302 18.49 0.91 -23.02
C CYS A 302 16.98 1.14 -22.87
N TYR A 303 16.55 2.39 -22.62
CA TYR A 303 15.15 2.74 -22.34
C TYR A 303 14.52 3.61 -23.43
N GLU A 304 15.23 3.92 -24.52
CA GLU A 304 14.79 4.89 -25.56
C GLU A 304 13.39 4.59 -26.09
N ARG A 305 13.07 3.34 -26.34
CA ARG A 305 11.74 2.96 -26.86
C ARG A 305 10.58 3.28 -25.93
N TYR A 306 10.84 3.44 -24.62
CA TYR A 306 9.82 3.74 -23.61
C TYR A 306 9.68 5.23 -23.33
N ILE A 307 10.66 6.02 -23.72
CA ILE A 307 10.70 7.48 -23.47
C ILE A 307 10.56 8.31 -24.74
N HIS A 308 10.39 7.68 -25.90
CA HIS A 308 10.21 8.36 -27.17
C HIS A 308 9.04 9.36 -27.12
N GLY A 309 9.27 10.61 -27.53
CA GLY A 309 8.27 11.67 -27.50
C GLY A 309 8.04 12.32 -26.12
N ILE A 310 8.77 11.91 -25.08
CA ILE A 310 8.70 12.49 -23.74
C ILE A 310 9.80 13.56 -23.59
N SER A 311 9.46 14.69 -22.95
CA SER A 311 10.43 15.76 -22.67
C SER A 311 11.60 15.24 -21.81
N ASN A 312 12.82 15.71 -22.06
CA ASN A 312 14.05 15.25 -21.41
C ASN A 312 13.98 15.23 -19.88
N GLU A 313 13.36 16.24 -19.27
CA GLU A 313 13.23 16.30 -17.80
C GLU A 313 12.36 15.16 -17.25
N LYS A 314 11.24 14.87 -17.93
CA LYS A 314 10.31 13.82 -17.51
C LYS A 314 10.82 12.42 -17.91
N ALA A 315 11.51 12.31 -19.06
CA ALA A 315 12.17 11.10 -19.48
C ALA A 315 13.18 10.59 -18.44
N LYS A 316 14.00 11.50 -17.86
CA LYS A 316 14.92 11.16 -16.75
C LYS A 316 14.21 10.51 -15.56
N LYS A 317 12.98 10.92 -15.24
CA LYS A 317 12.19 10.31 -14.14
C LYS A 317 11.72 8.89 -14.51
N VAL A 318 11.33 8.68 -15.76
CA VAL A 318 10.94 7.35 -16.27
C VAL A 318 12.12 6.41 -16.23
N VAL A 319 13.28 6.85 -16.76
CA VAL A 319 14.52 6.06 -16.77
C VAL A 319 14.97 5.70 -15.35
N SER A 320 14.98 6.67 -14.42
CA SER A 320 15.33 6.41 -13.03
C SER A 320 14.42 5.37 -12.39
N PHE A 321 13.12 5.47 -12.63
CA PHE A 321 12.16 4.47 -12.14
C PHE A 321 12.40 3.09 -12.75
N PHE A 322 12.61 2.99 -14.06
CA PHE A 322 12.85 1.71 -14.74
C PHE A 322 14.13 1.04 -14.27
N SER A 323 15.21 1.79 -14.11
CA SER A 323 16.47 1.27 -13.59
C SER A 323 16.37 0.72 -12.17
N ASP A 324 15.69 1.46 -11.27
CA ASP A 324 15.46 0.98 -9.90
C ASP A 324 14.56 -0.26 -9.90
N TYR A 325 13.50 -0.26 -10.71
CA TYR A 325 12.59 -1.38 -10.83
C TYR A 325 13.27 -2.63 -11.41
N GLU A 326 14.10 -2.48 -12.43
CA GLU A 326 14.90 -3.61 -12.98
C GLU A 326 15.79 -4.24 -11.92
N SER A 327 16.38 -3.43 -11.05
CA SER A 327 17.18 -3.93 -9.93
C SER A 327 16.36 -4.79 -8.96
N VAL A 328 15.10 -4.40 -8.69
CA VAL A 328 14.17 -5.21 -7.90
C VAL A 328 13.77 -6.47 -8.65
N PHE A 329 13.39 -6.34 -9.93
CA PHE A 329 12.95 -7.47 -10.75
C PHE A 329 13.99 -8.58 -10.82
N SER A 330 15.26 -8.23 -10.99
CA SER A 330 16.36 -9.20 -11.01
C SER A 330 16.48 -9.98 -9.69
N GLN A 331 16.28 -9.31 -8.56
CA GLN A 331 16.28 -9.97 -7.25
C GLN A 331 15.05 -10.85 -7.03
N LEU A 332 13.88 -10.46 -7.54
CA LEU A 332 12.68 -11.30 -7.49
C LEU A 332 12.88 -12.59 -8.26
N VAL A 333 13.50 -12.54 -9.45
CA VAL A 333 13.85 -13.76 -10.19
C VAL A 333 14.86 -14.60 -9.43
N ARG A 334 15.88 -14.01 -8.80
CA ARG A 334 16.88 -14.73 -8.00
C ARG A 334 16.24 -15.53 -6.87
N VAL A 335 15.34 -14.90 -6.10
CA VAL A 335 14.73 -15.52 -4.91
C VAL A 335 13.60 -16.51 -5.24
N LEU A 336 12.95 -16.38 -6.39
CA LEU A 336 11.89 -17.28 -6.82
C LEU A 336 12.50 -18.65 -7.18
N LYS A 337 11.91 -19.74 -6.73
CA LYS A 337 12.33 -21.11 -7.11
C LYS A 337 12.09 -21.38 -8.60
N GLN A 338 12.90 -22.26 -9.18
CA GLN A 338 12.75 -22.71 -10.56
C GLN A 338 11.39 -23.41 -10.77
N GLY A 339 10.77 -23.19 -11.92
CA GLY A 339 9.46 -23.73 -12.26
C GLY A 339 8.27 -23.01 -11.59
N LYS A 340 8.51 -22.03 -10.70
CA LYS A 340 7.48 -21.31 -9.94
C LYS A 340 7.02 -20.03 -10.66
N TYR A 341 5.94 -19.44 -10.12
CA TYR A 341 5.23 -18.33 -10.73
C TYR A 341 5.52 -16.99 -10.06
N MET A 342 5.58 -15.95 -10.87
CA MET A 342 5.62 -14.56 -10.45
C MET A 342 4.51 -13.79 -11.18
N ILE A 343 3.63 -13.14 -10.43
CA ILE A 343 2.44 -12.47 -10.96
C ILE A 343 2.48 -10.98 -10.60
N PHE A 344 2.33 -10.14 -11.63
CA PHE A 344 2.28 -8.70 -11.48
C PHE A 344 0.93 -8.13 -11.90
N THR A 345 0.36 -7.25 -11.08
CA THR A 345 -0.72 -6.35 -11.50
C THR A 345 -0.10 -5.01 -11.87
N LEU A 346 -0.23 -4.61 -13.13
CA LEU A 346 0.46 -3.47 -13.73
C LEU A 346 -0.51 -2.48 -14.37
N GLY A 347 -0.14 -1.20 -14.35
CA GLY A 347 -0.84 -0.15 -15.07
C GLY A 347 0.13 0.73 -15.86
N ASN A 348 -0.24 1.12 -17.08
CA ASN A 348 0.54 2.03 -17.90
C ASN A 348 0.17 3.48 -17.58
N ARG A 349 1.14 4.27 -17.13
CA ARG A 349 0.93 5.71 -16.93
C ARG A 349 1.14 6.51 -18.20
N ARG A 350 0.65 7.75 -18.21
CA ARG A 350 0.95 8.71 -19.28
C ARG A 350 1.89 9.81 -18.79
N VAL A 351 2.88 10.13 -19.62
CA VAL A 351 3.83 11.21 -19.42
C VAL A 351 3.87 12.02 -20.73
N ASP A 352 3.66 13.35 -20.67
CA ASP A 352 3.55 14.20 -21.86
C ASP A 352 2.57 13.66 -22.93
N ASN A 353 1.44 13.11 -22.51
CA ASN A 353 0.45 12.43 -23.34
C ASN A 353 0.93 11.14 -24.04
N HIS A 354 2.17 10.71 -23.84
CA HIS A 354 2.68 9.42 -24.30
C HIS A 354 2.43 8.34 -23.26
N GLU A 355 2.00 7.15 -23.69
CA GLU A 355 1.83 6.01 -22.79
C GLU A 355 3.17 5.35 -22.53
N VAL A 356 3.57 5.32 -21.26
CA VAL A 356 4.76 4.60 -20.80
C VAL A 356 4.38 3.13 -20.60
N ARG A 357 4.80 2.28 -21.53
CA ARG A 357 4.43 0.86 -21.59
C ARG A 357 5.16 0.02 -20.54
N PHE A 358 4.75 0.20 -19.29
CA PHE A 358 5.33 -0.55 -18.17
C PHE A 358 5.01 -2.06 -18.25
N ASP A 359 3.87 -2.43 -18.82
CA ASP A 359 3.50 -3.82 -19.13
C ASP A 359 4.51 -4.49 -20.09
N GLN A 360 4.92 -3.78 -21.14
CA GLN A 360 5.94 -4.29 -22.09
C GLN A 360 7.33 -4.33 -21.47
N PHE A 361 7.67 -3.33 -20.66
CA PHE A 361 8.94 -3.33 -19.94
C PHE A 361 9.08 -4.55 -19.03
N ASN A 362 8.00 -4.98 -18.38
CA ASN A 362 8.01 -6.22 -17.60
C ASN A 362 8.22 -7.47 -18.49
N ASP A 363 7.60 -7.52 -19.66
CA ASP A 363 7.81 -8.64 -20.61
C ASP A 363 9.27 -8.71 -21.06
N ASP A 364 9.91 -7.55 -21.32
CA ASP A 364 11.34 -7.50 -21.70
C ASP A 364 12.26 -7.92 -20.56
N LEU A 365 11.96 -7.50 -19.33
CA LEU A 365 12.71 -7.95 -18.17
C LEU A 365 12.52 -9.46 -17.94
N ALA A 366 11.31 -9.97 -18.10
CA ALA A 366 11.03 -11.40 -18.00
C ALA A 366 11.91 -12.19 -19.00
N GLN A 367 11.93 -11.80 -20.27
CA GLN A 367 12.78 -12.42 -21.28
C GLN A 367 14.27 -12.31 -20.92
N LYS A 368 14.73 -11.12 -20.49
CA LYS A 368 16.13 -10.86 -20.12
C LYS A 368 16.61 -11.76 -18.98
N TYR A 369 15.74 -12.04 -18.01
CA TYR A 369 16.08 -12.80 -16.80
C TYR A 369 15.59 -14.26 -16.82
N GLY A 370 15.25 -14.82 -17.98
CA GLY A 370 14.90 -16.24 -18.12
C GLY A 370 13.55 -16.64 -17.55
N MET A 371 12.58 -15.72 -17.62
CA MET A 371 11.19 -15.99 -17.28
C MET A 371 10.37 -16.16 -18.57
N GLU A 372 9.40 -17.06 -18.55
CA GLU A 372 8.43 -17.26 -19.62
C GLU A 372 7.11 -16.54 -19.28
N LEU A 373 6.56 -15.77 -20.22
CA LEU A 373 5.20 -15.21 -20.09
C LEU A 373 4.18 -16.32 -20.35
N ASP A 374 3.51 -16.78 -19.31
CA ASP A 374 2.51 -17.83 -19.35
C ASP A 374 1.11 -17.30 -19.74
N SER A 375 0.71 -16.14 -19.19
CA SER A 375 -0.59 -15.52 -19.47
C SER A 375 -0.61 -14.02 -19.20
N THR A 376 -1.52 -13.33 -19.91
CA THR A 376 -1.85 -11.91 -19.66
C THR A 376 -3.37 -11.76 -19.51
N ILE A 377 -3.81 -11.26 -18.37
CA ILE A 377 -5.20 -10.89 -18.14
C ILE A 377 -5.32 -9.36 -18.24
N THR A 378 -6.28 -8.88 -19.01
CA THR A 378 -6.57 -7.44 -19.13
C THR A 378 -7.89 -7.16 -18.46
N ARG A 379 -7.94 -6.16 -17.56
CA ARG A 379 -9.14 -5.73 -16.85
C ARG A 379 -9.34 -4.22 -16.90
N ASN A 380 -10.58 -3.80 -16.76
CA ASN A 380 -10.93 -2.39 -16.60
C ASN A 380 -10.93 -1.98 -15.12
N ILE A 381 -10.39 -0.79 -14.82
CA ILE A 381 -10.47 -0.22 -13.48
C ILE A 381 -11.83 0.44 -13.30
N ILE A 382 -12.74 -0.22 -12.56
CA ILE A 382 -14.08 0.27 -12.31
C ILE A 382 -14.13 1.03 -10.98
N GLY A 383 -14.89 2.13 -10.91
CA GLY A 383 -15.10 2.89 -9.67
C GLY A 383 -13.91 3.73 -9.20
N LYS A 384 -13.09 4.17 -10.13
CA LYS A 384 -11.89 4.97 -9.86
C LYS A 384 -12.23 6.29 -9.14
N ARG A 385 -11.63 6.51 -7.96
CA ARG A 385 -11.72 7.79 -7.23
C ARG A 385 -10.81 8.90 -7.79
N MET A 386 -10.07 8.63 -8.86
CA MET A 386 -9.25 9.64 -9.53
C MET A 386 -10.06 10.36 -10.61
N PRO A 387 -9.79 11.65 -10.86
CA PRO A 387 -10.42 12.35 -11.96
C PRO A 387 -10.23 11.56 -13.26
N SER A 388 -11.29 11.43 -14.06
CA SER A 388 -11.21 10.80 -15.39
C SER A 388 -10.22 11.49 -16.31
N LYS A 389 -9.86 12.73 -15.99
CA LYS A 389 -8.92 13.58 -16.74
C LYS A 389 -7.90 14.18 -15.78
N VAL A 390 -6.62 13.97 -16.04
CA VAL A 390 -5.49 14.51 -15.26
C VAL A 390 -4.71 15.48 -16.15
N SER A 391 -4.45 16.67 -15.63
CA SER A 391 -3.64 17.75 -16.23
C SER A 391 -4.20 18.34 -17.53
N LYS A 392 -4.34 19.65 -17.56
CA LYS A 392 -4.42 20.40 -18.82
C LYS A 392 -2.99 20.50 -19.36
N ILE A 393 -2.72 19.83 -20.46
CA ILE A 393 -1.53 20.12 -21.26
C ILE A 393 -1.91 21.28 -22.17
N GLU A 394 -1.11 22.34 -22.23
CA GLU A 394 -1.28 23.42 -23.19
C GLU A 394 -1.42 22.80 -24.59
N ASN A 395 -2.47 23.19 -25.32
CA ASN A 395 -2.84 22.74 -26.67
C ASN A 395 -3.41 21.32 -26.84
N VAL A 396 -3.53 20.47 -25.78
CA VAL A 396 -4.05 19.09 -25.91
C VAL A 396 -5.32 18.86 -25.08
N GLY A 397 -5.60 19.71 -24.10
CA GLY A 397 -6.73 19.52 -23.18
C GLY A 397 -6.46 18.50 -22.07
N ALA A 398 -7.52 18.02 -21.44
CA ALA A 398 -7.40 17.11 -20.31
C ALA A 398 -7.19 15.66 -20.77
N VAL A 399 -6.14 15.00 -20.30
CA VAL A 399 -5.71 13.64 -20.67
C VAL A 399 -6.41 12.59 -19.80
N SER A 400 -6.84 11.46 -20.41
CA SER A 400 -7.44 10.35 -19.68
C SER A 400 -6.45 9.70 -18.71
N SER A 401 -6.91 9.38 -17.50
CA SER A 401 -6.12 8.64 -16.53
C SER A 401 -6.08 7.14 -16.86
N ILE A 402 -5.19 6.36 -16.19
CA ILE A 402 -5.09 4.90 -16.34
C ILE A 402 -6.49 4.28 -16.15
N SER A 403 -6.97 3.54 -17.13
CA SER A 403 -8.30 2.87 -17.11
C SER A 403 -8.18 1.35 -17.20
N THR A 404 -7.00 0.85 -17.52
CA THR A 404 -6.75 -0.58 -17.76
C THR A 404 -5.60 -1.05 -16.90
N GLU A 405 -5.73 -2.24 -16.33
CA GLU A 405 -4.67 -2.97 -15.66
C GLU A 405 -4.39 -4.28 -16.40
N TYR A 406 -3.15 -4.71 -16.31
CA TYR A 406 -2.65 -5.95 -16.88
C TYR A 406 -2.16 -6.85 -15.75
N VAL A 407 -2.69 -8.07 -15.64
CA VAL A 407 -2.14 -9.08 -14.76
C VAL A 407 -1.26 -9.98 -15.60
N LYS A 408 0.06 -9.88 -15.38
CA LYS A 408 1.08 -10.65 -16.08
C LYS A 408 1.50 -11.84 -15.24
N VAL A 409 1.41 -13.02 -15.81
CA VAL A 409 1.78 -14.29 -15.17
C VAL A 409 3.05 -14.80 -15.83
N TYR A 410 4.15 -14.80 -15.08
CA TYR A 410 5.43 -15.32 -15.54
C TYR A 410 5.78 -16.60 -14.79
N ARG A 411 6.51 -17.49 -15.47
CA ARG A 411 7.06 -18.71 -14.91
C ARG A 411 8.58 -18.70 -15.02
N ARG A 412 9.30 -19.01 -13.95
CA ARG A 412 10.75 -19.17 -13.99
C ARG A 412 11.11 -20.49 -14.69
N LEU A 413 11.93 -20.42 -15.75
CA LEU A 413 12.42 -21.58 -16.49
C LEU A 413 13.48 -22.36 -15.72
#